data_02a05082013b1ca51ef377037e2ee7a5
#
_entry.id   02a05082013b1ca51ef377037e2ee7a5
#
_cell.length_a   1.000
_cell.length_b   1.000
_cell.length_c   1.000
_cell.angle_alpha   90.00
_cell.angle_beta   90.00
_cell.angle_gamma   90.00
#
_symmetry.space_group_name_H-M   'P 1'
#
loop_
_entity.id
_entity.type
_entity.pdbx_description
1 polymer ?
#
loop_
_entity_poly.entity_id
_entity_poly.type
_entity_poly.pdbx_seq_one_letter_code
_entity_poly.pdbx_strand_id
1 'polypeptide(L)'
;MIGAVGIFVLGNGICGGASSSGMLIAGRCVMGVGTGGLTMMLELIVSDLVPVRKRAPFMGIIFAAINVGTALGPFVGGQIVSTISWRWIFYMNLPIGGTALLLLVAFLKTSYKPQKTLMQSLGRIDFAGNFLVMASSVSIIYALTYGGAQYAWSDWHTVVPLTLGFAGLAGFLIYEALIPKEPVMPIRLFMNRTSATAFFLTFIFSILNLWRIYFLSLYFQSTLLSTPARAGVQMLPS
;
A
#
# COMPACT_ATOMS: atom_id res chain seq x y z
N MET A 1 -0.47 -3.66 16.51
CA MET A 1 -1.10 -2.39 16.06
C MET A 1 -0.34 -1.15 16.53
N ILE A 2 -0.10 -0.93 17.84
CA ILE A 2 0.64 0.23 18.37
C ILE A 2 1.99 0.44 17.63
N GLY A 3 2.80 -0.62 17.48
CA GLY A 3 4.07 -0.53 16.75
C GLY A 3 3.92 -0.11 15.29
N ALA A 4 2.90 -0.63 14.59
CA ALA A 4 2.64 -0.25 13.20
C ALA A 4 2.26 1.22 13.05
N VAL A 5 1.38 1.74 13.93
CA VAL A 5 1.04 3.18 13.98
C VAL A 5 2.28 4.01 14.29
N GLY A 6 3.09 3.58 15.28
CA GLY A 6 4.33 4.28 15.65
C GLY A 6 5.32 4.38 14.48
N ILE A 7 5.55 3.28 13.76
CA ILE A 7 6.41 3.25 12.57
C ILE A 7 5.83 4.15 11.46
N PHE A 8 4.53 4.12 11.25
CA PHE A 8 3.87 4.99 10.26
C PHE A 8 4.04 6.47 10.59
N VAL A 9 3.81 6.88 11.84
CA VAL A 9 3.98 8.26 12.31
C VAL A 9 5.44 8.70 12.18
N LEU A 10 6.38 7.83 12.58
CA LEU A 10 7.82 8.09 12.46
C LEU A 10 8.23 8.27 10.98
N GLY A 11 7.76 7.41 10.09
CA GLY A 11 8.01 7.53 8.65
C GLY A 11 7.48 8.85 8.06
N ASN A 12 6.28 9.30 8.48
CA ASN A 12 5.74 10.60 8.08
C ASN A 12 6.59 11.75 8.62
N GLY A 13 7.08 11.67 9.87
CA GLY A 13 7.98 12.67 10.43
C GLY A 13 9.29 12.81 9.64
N ILE A 14 9.90 11.68 9.27
CA ILE A 14 11.12 11.66 8.43
C ILE A 14 10.84 12.28 7.05
N CYS A 15 9.71 11.92 6.41
CA CYS A 15 9.33 12.47 5.10
C CYS A 15 9.09 13.98 5.16
N GLY A 16 8.40 14.47 6.19
CA GLY A 16 8.13 15.90 6.36
C GLY A 16 9.40 16.71 6.61
N GLY A 17 10.37 16.16 7.36
CA GLY A 17 11.69 16.76 7.62
C GLY A 17 12.73 16.51 6.54
N ALA A 18 12.38 15.86 5.41
CA ALA A 18 13.36 15.47 4.41
C ALA A 18 14.04 16.68 3.76
N SER A 19 15.37 16.70 3.80
CA SER A 19 16.24 17.69 3.14
C SER A 19 16.86 17.19 1.84
N SER A 20 16.78 15.87 1.58
CA SER A 20 17.31 15.23 0.37
C SER A 20 16.35 14.18 -0.16
N SER A 21 16.47 13.85 -1.47
CA SER A 21 15.68 12.78 -2.10
C SER A 21 15.92 11.42 -1.42
N GLY A 22 17.16 11.13 -1.02
CA GLY A 22 17.49 9.89 -0.32
C GLY A 22 16.78 9.77 1.04
N MET A 23 16.72 10.87 1.81
CA MET A 23 15.98 10.91 3.08
C MET A 23 14.48 10.73 2.88
N LEU A 24 13.91 11.32 1.82
CA LEU A 24 12.52 11.14 1.47
C LEU A 24 12.21 9.68 1.12
N ILE A 25 13.06 9.03 0.32
CA ILE A 25 12.90 7.62 -0.04
C ILE A 25 12.99 6.74 1.21
N ALA A 26 13.98 6.95 2.07
CA ALA A 26 14.12 6.22 3.32
C ALA A 26 12.87 6.39 4.23
N GLY A 27 12.38 7.63 4.37
CA GLY A 27 11.14 7.91 5.10
C GLY A 27 9.91 7.20 4.51
N ARG A 28 9.81 7.15 3.18
CA ARG A 28 8.74 6.41 2.47
C ARG A 28 8.83 4.90 2.70
N CYS A 29 10.03 4.33 2.75
CA CYS A 29 10.22 2.91 3.09
C CYS A 29 9.73 2.62 4.52
N VAL A 30 10.12 3.44 5.49
CA VAL A 30 9.66 3.29 6.88
C VAL A 30 8.14 3.45 6.99
N MET A 31 7.58 4.47 6.34
CA MET A 31 6.13 4.70 6.28
C MET A 31 5.39 3.52 5.66
N GLY A 32 5.95 2.93 4.58
CA GLY A 32 5.37 1.76 3.91
C GLY A 32 5.28 0.54 4.81
N VAL A 33 6.30 0.25 5.62
CA VAL A 33 6.27 -0.82 6.63
C VAL A 33 5.15 -0.57 7.64
N GLY A 34 5.01 0.66 8.12
CA GLY A 34 3.93 1.04 9.04
C GLY A 34 2.55 0.87 8.40
N THR A 35 2.36 1.34 7.17
CA THR A 35 1.10 1.24 6.42
C THR A 35 0.70 -0.22 6.17
N GLY A 36 1.65 -1.07 5.74
CA GLY A 36 1.40 -2.49 5.54
C GLY A 36 0.95 -3.18 6.83
N GLY A 37 1.62 -2.88 7.95
CA GLY A 37 1.23 -3.37 9.27
C GLY A 37 -0.17 -2.90 9.69
N LEU A 38 -0.53 -1.65 9.42
CA LEU A 38 -1.86 -1.09 9.71
C LEU A 38 -2.96 -1.80 8.92
N THR A 39 -2.78 -1.95 7.61
CA THR A 39 -3.77 -2.60 6.73
C THR A 39 -4.00 -4.05 7.16
N MET A 40 -2.92 -4.80 7.39
CA MET A 40 -2.99 -6.19 7.85
C MET A 40 -3.70 -6.32 9.20
N MET A 41 -3.36 -5.46 10.17
CA MET A 41 -3.97 -5.47 11.50
C MET A 41 -5.45 -5.10 11.47
N LEU A 42 -5.86 -4.21 10.59
CA LEU A 42 -7.26 -3.82 10.42
C LEU A 42 -8.11 -5.01 9.94
N GLU A 43 -7.64 -5.72 8.91
CA GLU A 43 -8.32 -6.91 8.39
C GLU A 43 -8.37 -8.04 9.43
N LEU A 44 -7.25 -8.25 10.15
CA LEU A 44 -7.16 -9.27 11.19
C LEU A 44 -8.15 -8.99 12.33
N ILE A 45 -8.21 -7.77 12.83
CA ILE A 45 -9.13 -7.37 13.91
C ILE A 45 -10.59 -7.61 13.51
N VAL A 46 -10.96 -7.25 12.28
CA VAL A 46 -12.33 -7.51 11.79
C VAL A 46 -12.60 -9.00 11.68
N SER A 47 -11.62 -9.77 11.20
CA SER A 47 -11.79 -11.22 11.06
C SER A 47 -11.89 -11.94 12.40
N ASP A 48 -11.24 -11.44 13.44
CA ASP A 48 -11.22 -12.05 14.77
C ASP A 48 -12.43 -11.64 15.63
N LEU A 49 -12.83 -10.36 15.55
CA LEU A 49 -13.90 -9.83 16.41
C LEU A 49 -15.29 -9.97 15.81
N VAL A 50 -15.41 -10.06 14.47
CA VAL A 50 -16.71 -10.03 13.79
C VAL A 50 -17.08 -11.41 13.26
N PRO A 51 -18.25 -11.98 13.64
CA PRO A 51 -18.75 -13.22 13.06
C PRO A 51 -18.84 -13.14 11.53
N VAL A 52 -18.56 -14.24 10.83
CA VAL A 52 -18.49 -14.31 9.35
C VAL A 52 -19.68 -13.65 8.66
N ARG A 53 -20.89 -13.86 9.19
CA ARG A 53 -22.16 -13.30 8.63
C ARG A 53 -22.20 -11.76 8.69
N LYS A 54 -21.47 -11.12 9.61
CA LYS A 54 -21.48 -9.66 9.81
C LYS A 54 -20.20 -8.99 9.30
N ARG A 55 -19.23 -9.73 8.77
CA ARG A 55 -17.97 -9.14 8.27
C ARG A 55 -18.18 -8.19 7.10
N ALA A 56 -19.06 -8.56 6.15
CA ALA A 56 -19.29 -7.76 4.95
C ALA A 56 -19.75 -6.31 5.24
N PRO A 57 -20.75 -6.03 6.09
CA PRO A 57 -21.13 -4.66 6.42
C PRO A 57 -20.01 -3.88 7.16
N PHE A 58 -19.26 -4.52 8.06
CA PHE A 58 -18.12 -3.85 8.73
C PHE A 58 -17.00 -3.50 7.75
N MET A 59 -16.65 -4.43 6.85
CA MET A 59 -15.69 -4.15 5.78
C MET A 59 -16.22 -3.06 4.84
N GLY A 60 -17.52 -3.05 4.55
CA GLY A 60 -18.15 -2.00 3.76
C GLY A 60 -17.97 -0.60 4.35
N ILE A 61 -18.13 -0.44 5.67
CA ILE A 61 -17.88 0.83 6.37
C ILE A 61 -16.41 1.25 6.27
N ILE A 62 -15.48 0.30 6.45
CA ILE A 62 -14.05 0.57 6.34
C ILE A 62 -13.68 1.01 4.92
N PHE A 63 -14.14 0.28 3.91
CA PHE A 63 -13.90 0.65 2.51
C PHE A 63 -14.55 1.99 2.14
N ALA A 64 -15.74 2.29 2.68
CA ALA A 64 -16.36 3.61 2.49
C ALA A 64 -15.48 4.72 3.07
N ALA A 65 -14.94 4.55 4.28
CA ALA A 65 -14.03 5.52 4.88
C ALA A 65 -12.73 5.69 4.06
N ILE A 66 -12.16 4.60 3.55
CA ILE A 66 -10.98 4.62 2.66
C ILE A 66 -11.30 5.38 1.37
N ASN A 67 -12.46 5.12 0.75
CA ASN A 67 -12.85 5.80 -0.49
C ASN A 67 -13.08 7.30 -0.26
N VAL A 68 -13.71 7.70 0.83
CA VAL A 68 -13.86 9.11 1.20
C VAL A 68 -12.48 9.77 1.37
N GLY A 69 -11.55 9.13 2.06
CA GLY A 69 -10.17 9.61 2.20
C GLY A 69 -9.44 9.73 0.86
N THR A 70 -9.63 8.74 -0.02
CA THR A 70 -9.03 8.74 -1.37
C THR A 70 -9.60 9.87 -2.24
N ALA A 71 -10.90 10.13 -2.17
CA ALA A 71 -11.54 11.21 -2.91
C ALA A 71 -11.14 12.61 -2.39
N LEU A 72 -11.05 12.78 -1.07
CA LEU A 72 -10.62 14.04 -0.46
C LEU A 72 -9.11 14.30 -0.59
N GLY A 73 -8.30 13.24 -0.73
CA GLY A 73 -6.84 13.35 -0.80
C GLY A 73 -6.29 14.35 -1.80
N PRO A 74 -6.65 14.26 -3.09
CA PRO A 74 -6.19 15.20 -4.12
C PRO A 74 -6.62 16.65 -3.85
N PHE A 75 -7.83 16.86 -3.31
CA PHE A 75 -8.32 18.19 -2.96
C PHE A 75 -7.51 18.80 -1.81
N VAL A 76 -7.41 18.09 -0.69
CA VAL A 76 -6.68 18.56 0.50
C VAL A 76 -5.19 18.70 0.18
N GLY A 77 -4.61 17.70 -0.50
CA GLY A 77 -3.20 17.72 -0.91
C GLY A 77 -2.90 18.86 -1.88
N GLY A 78 -3.77 19.10 -2.88
CA GLY A 78 -3.64 20.18 -3.83
C GLY A 78 -3.68 21.56 -3.16
N GLN A 79 -4.57 21.76 -2.20
CA GLN A 79 -4.65 23.01 -1.43
C GLN A 79 -3.40 23.24 -0.57
N ILE A 80 -2.93 22.22 0.13
CA ILE A 80 -1.75 22.30 0.98
C ILE A 80 -0.50 22.66 0.14
N VAL A 81 -0.31 21.99 -0.99
CA VAL A 81 0.85 22.24 -1.87
C VAL A 81 0.81 23.65 -2.46
N SER A 82 -0.38 24.14 -2.85
CA SER A 82 -0.53 25.45 -3.45
C SER A 82 -0.42 26.61 -2.45
N THR A 83 -0.74 26.39 -1.17
CA THR A 83 -0.80 27.47 -0.17
C THR A 83 0.41 27.51 0.77
N ILE A 84 0.97 26.35 1.15
CA ILE A 84 1.99 26.28 2.19
C ILE A 84 3.26 25.59 1.67
N SER A 85 3.29 24.23 1.68
CA SER A 85 4.42 23.41 1.24
C SER A 85 3.99 21.94 1.15
N TRP A 86 4.60 21.20 0.22
CA TRP A 86 4.39 19.75 0.10
C TRP A 86 4.74 18.95 1.38
N ARG A 87 5.61 19.49 2.23
CA ARG A 87 5.99 18.87 3.51
C ARG A 87 4.82 18.72 4.46
N TRP A 88 3.85 19.60 4.41
CA TRP A 88 2.67 19.57 5.25
C TRP A 88 1.74 18.39 4.97
N ILE A 89 1.83 17.79 3.78
CA ILE A 89 1.13 16.53 3.47
C ILE A 89 1.55 15.42 4.44
N PHE A 90 2.82 15.41 4.85
CA PHE A 90 3.32 14.44 5.82
C PHE A 90 3.06 14.88 7.26
N TYR A 91 3.24 16.15 7.56
CA TYR A 91 3.05 16.67 8.91
C TYR A 91 1.60 16.57 9.39
N MET A 92 0.60 16.69 8.52
CA MET A 92 -0.80 16.50 8.91
C MET A 92 -1.12 15.08 9.40
N ASN A 93 -0.33 14.09 8.99
CA ASN A 93 -0.48 12.72 9.47
C ASN A 93 0.08 12.52 10.90
N LEU A 94 0.94 13.43 11.41
CA LEU A 94 1.49 13.32 12.75
C LEU A 94 0.44 13.51 13.85
N PRO A 95 -0.38 14.57 13.84
CA PRO A 95 -1.45 14.71 14.84
C PRO A 95 -2.51 13.61 14.70
N ILE A 96 -2.88 13.20 13.49
CA ILE A 96 -3.86 12.13 13.26
C ILE A 96 -3.32 10.79 13.79
N GLY A 97 -2.10 10.43 13.41
CA GLY A 97 -1.45 9.21 13.87
C GLY A 97 -1.13 9.25 15.37
N GLY A 98 -0.75 10.42 15.90
CA GLY A 98 -0.49 10.64 17.33
C GLY A 98 -1.76 10.46 18.17
N THR A 99 -2.88 11.03 17.75
CA THR A 99 -4.17 10.82 18.44
C THR A 99 -4.62 9.37 18.35
N ALA A 100 -4.47 8.73 17.20
CA ALA A 100 -4.76 7.29 17.06
C ALA A 100 -3.88 6.45 17.99
N LEU A 101 -2.58 6.78 18.09
CA LEU A 101 -1.65 6.09 18.99
C LEU A 101 -2.05 6.25 20.46
N LEU A 102 -2.40 7.46 20.87
CA LEU A 102 -2.87 7.74 22.24
C LEU A 102 -4.15 6.95 22.57
N LEU A 103 -5.13 6.95 21.65
CA LEU A 103 -6.36 6.18 21.82
C LEU A 103 -6.08 4.67 21.90
N LEU A 104 -5.18 4.15 21.07
CA LEU A 104 -4.80 2.74 21.12
C LEU A 104 -4.12 2.38 22.44
N VAL A 105 -3.21 3.21 22.95
CA VAL A 105 -2.54 2.96 24.23
C VAL A 105 -3.52 3.03 25.39
N ALA A 106 -4.47 3.98 25.35
CA ALA A 106 -5.43 4.18 26.42
C ALA A 106 -6.52 3.08 26.47
N PHE A 107 -7.04 2.66 25.32
CA PHE A 107 -8.22 1.81 25.23
C PHE A 107 -7.93 0.36 24.79
N LEU A 108 -6.82 0.10 24.11
CA LEU A 108 -6.51 -1.24 23.62
C LEU A 108 -6.00 -2.14 24.76
N LYS A 109 -6.92 -2.79 25.45
CA LYS A 109 -6.62 -3.84 26.43
C LYS A 109 -6.70 -5.20 25.72
N THR A 110 -5.59 -5.72 25.23
CA THR A 110 -5.53 -7.06 24.64
C THR A 110 -4.97 -8.05 25.65
N SER A 111 -5.76 -9.07 25.99
CA SER A 111 -5.27 -10.26 26.70
C SER A 111 -4.57 -11.19 25.71
N TYR A 112 -3.35 -10.84 25.34
CA TYR A 112 -2.53 -11.71 24.51
C TYR A 112 -1.94 -12.82 25.37
N LYS A 113 -2.32 -14.08 25.09
CA LYS A 113 -1.63 -15.26 25.63
C LYS A 113 -0.55 -15.66 24.60
N PRO A 114 0.73 -15.42 24.88
CA PRO A 114 1.79 -15.81 23.97
C PRO A 114 1.83 -17.33 23.87
N GLN A 115 1.34 -17.88 22.76
CA GLN A 115 1.36 -19.34 22.53
C GLN A 115 2.74 -19.85 22.07
N LYS A 116 3.61 -18.96 21.56
CA LYS A 116 4.94 -19.32 21.03
C LYS A 116 5.95 -18.22 21.31
N THR A 117 7.21 -18.63 21.45
CA THR A 117 8.34 -17.70 21.56
C THR A 117 8.48 -16.91 20.26
N LEU A 118 8.85 -15.60 20.35
CA LEU A 118 9.07 -14.74 19.18
C LEU A 118 9.98 -15.39 18.12
N MET A 119 11.00 -16.11 18.55
CA MET A 119 11.95 -16.84 17.69
C MET A 119 11.25 -17.93 16.86
N GLN A 120 10.28 -18.64 17.44
CA GLN A 120 9.50 -19.66 16.72
C GLN A 120 8.50 -19.04 15.74
N SER A 121 8.00 -17.85 16.03
CA SER A 121 7.11 -17.12 15.13
C SER A 121 7.88 -16.53 13.95
N LEU A 122 9.08 -15.98 14.18
CA LEU A 122 9.95 -15.48 13.12
C LEU A 122 10.43 -16.59 12.18
N GLY A 123 10.71 -17.79 12.70
CA GLY A 123 11.10 -18.93 11.87
C GLY A 123 10.01 -19.48 10.94
N ARG A 124 8.77 -19.00 11.08
CA ARG A 124 7.66 -19.35 10.17
C ARG A 124 7.47 -18.38 9.02
N ILE A 125 8.13 -17.22 9.10
CA ILE A 125 8.04 -16.22 8.04
C ILE A 125 8.92 -16.69 6.87
N ASP A 126 8.31 -16.79 5.71
CA ASP A 126 9.04 -17.03 4.47
C ASP A 126 9.76 -15.76 4.00
N PHE A 127 10.95 -15.51 4.57
CA PHE A 127 11.76 -14.36 4.19
C PHE A 127 12.23 -14.43 2.74
N ALA A 128 12.50 -15.63 2.23
CA ALA A 128 13.01 -15.80 0.87
C ALA A 128 11.93 -15.51 -0.16
N GLY A 129 10.71 -16.06 0.01
CA GLY A 129 9.57 -15.75 -0.84
C GLY A 129 9.19 -14.28 -0.79
N ASN A 130 9.12 -13.68 0.41
CA ASN A 130 8.85 -12.25 0.56
C ASN A 130 9.90 -11.38 -0.15
N PHE A 131 11.19 -11.67 0.03
CA PHE A 131 12.26 -10.93 -0.65
C PHE A 131 12.15 -11.07 -2.17
N LEU A 132 11.90 -12.28 -2.66
CA LEU A 132 11.82 -12.55 -4.09
C LEU A 132 10.64 -11.80 -4.75
N VAL A 133 9.45 -11.85 -4.17
CA VAL A 133 8.28 -11.13 -4.71
C VAL A 133 8.46 -9.61 -4.63
N MET A 134 9.04 -9.10 -3.54
CA MET A 134 9.31 -7.66 -3.40
C MET A 134 10.34 -7.17 -4.40
N ALA A 135 11.48 -7.85 -4.52
CA ALA A 135 12.54 -7.50 -5.46
C ALA A 135 12.05 -7.54 -6.90
N SER A 136 11.29 -8.59 -7.26
CA SER A 136 10.70 -8.74 -8.60
C SER A 136 9.71 -7.63 -8.91
N SER A 137 8.81 -7.32 -7.98
CA SER A 137 7.82 -6.25 -8.14
C SER A 137 8.49 -4.88 -8.28
N VAL A 138 9.49 -4.57 -7.45
CA VAL A 138 10.26 -3.32 -7.54
C VAL A 138 10.97 -3.21 -8.88
N SER A 139 11.58 -4.31 -9.37
CA SER A 139 12.28 -4.32 -10.66
C SER A 139 11.33 -4.04 -11.83
N ILE A 140 10.13 -4.64 -11.83
CA ILE A 140 9.12 -4.39 -12.86
C ILE A 140 8.64 -2.93 -12.79
N ILE A 141 8.29 -2.44 -11.60
CA ILE A 141 7.80 -1.07 -11.42
C ILE A 141 8.87 -0.06 -11.85
N TYR A 142 10.13 -0.29 -11.49
CA TYR A 142 11.26 0.54 -11.92
C TYR A 142 11.34 0.59 -13.46
N ALA A 143 11.37 -0.56 -14.12
CA ALA A 143 11.46 -0.63 -15.57
C ALA A 143 10.28 0.07 -16.28
N LEU A 144 9.06 -0.11 -15.79
CA LEU A 144 7.85 0.52 -16.36
C LEU A 144 7.80 2.02 -16.09
N THR A 145 8.32 2.49 -14.97
CA THR A 145 8.31 3.91 -14.60
C THR A 145 9.33 4.72 -15.42
N TYR A 146 10.51 4.17 -15.64
CA TYR A 146 11.59 4.87 -16.34
C TYR A 146 11.66 4.54 -17.84
N GLY A 147 11.07 3.40 -18.27
CA GLY A 147 11.00 2.99 -19.66
C GLY A 147 10.15 3.94 -20.50
N GLY A 148 10.70 4.40 -21.61
CA GLY A 148 10.05 5.37 -22.49
C GLY A 148 10.07 6.81 -22.01
N ALA A 149 10.34 7.06 -20.71
CA ALA A 149 10.42 8.40 -20.14
C ALA A 149 11.88 8.89 -20.02
N GLN A 150 12.73 8.12 -19.36
CA GLN A 150 14.15 8.47 -19.12
C GLN A 150 15.08 7.59 -19.95
N TYR A 151 14.74 6.32 -20.16
CA TYR A 151 15.49 5.35 -20.93
C TYR A 151 14.65 4.80 -22.07
N ALA A 152 15.26 4.54 -23.23
CA ALA A 152 14.55 3.89 -24.33
C ALA A 152 14.08 2.47 -23.92
N TRP A 153 13.00 1.98 -24.51
CA TRP A 153 12.50 0.64 -24.21
C TRP A 153 13.48 -0.47 -24.58
N SER A 154 14.39 -0.22 -25.52
CA SER A 154 15.48 -1.12 -25.91
C SER A 154 16.74 -0.99 -25.06
N ASP A 155 16.80 -0.01 -24.15
CA ASP A 155 17.96 0.21 -23.29
C ASP A 155 18.06 -0.88 -22.22
N TRP A 156 19.31 -1.25 -21.88
CA TRP A 156 19.58 -2.25 -20.84
C TRP A 156 19.04 -1.84 -19.48
N HIS A 157 18.94 -0.55 -19.15
CA HIS A 157 18.36 -0.02 -17.91
C HIS A 157 16.86 -0.32 -17.80
N THR A 158 16.18 -0.58 -18.91
CA THR A 158 14.76 -0.97 -18.95
C THR A 158 14.60 -2.48 -19.13
N VAL A 159 15.32 -3.07 -20.09
CA VAL A 159 15.16 -4.49 -20.44
C VAL A 159 15.62 -5.41 -19.32
N VAL A 160 16.77 -5.14 -18.69
CA VAL A 160 17.32 -6.02 -17.65
C VAL A 160 16.42 -6.05 -16.39
N PRO A 161 16.01 -4.92 -15.81
CA PRO A 161 15.10 -4.97 -14.65
C PRO A 161 13.74 -5.59 -15.00
N LEU A 162 13.23 -5.37 -16.21
CA LEU A 162 11.96 -5.94 -16.64
C LEU A 162 12.03 -7.47 -16.75
N THR A 163 13.06 -7.97 -17.42
CA THR A 163 13.26 -9.42 -17.59
C THR A 163 13.56 -10.11 -16.27
N LEU A 164 14.42 -9.54 -15.43
CA LEU A 164 14.71 -10.04 -14.09
C LEU A 164 13.48 -10.02 -13.19
N GLY A 165 12.65 -8.98 -13.30
CA GLY A 165 11.42 -8.87 -12.55
C GLY A 165 10.40 -9.96 -12.91
N PHE A 166 10.16 -10.20 -14.21
CA PHE A 166 9.26 -11.28 -14.64
C PHE A 166 9.84 -12.68 -14.35
N ALA A 167 11.13 -12.87 -14.58
CA ALA A 167 11.80 -14.12 -14.23
C ALA A 167 11.76 -14.39 -12.74
N GLY A 168 11.95 -13.34 -11.92
CA GLY A 168 11.84 -13.42 -10.47
C GLY A 168 10.42 -13.73 -9.99
N LEU A 169 9.37 -13.15 -10.60
CA LEU A 169 7.98 -13.53 -10.31
C LEU A 169 7.68 -14.98 -10.67
N ALA A 170 8.15 -15.44 -11.84
CA ALA A 170 8.01 -16.85 -12.22
C ALA A 170 8.75 -17.77 -11.23
N GLY A 171 9.98 -17.39 -10.85
CA GLY A 171 10.76 -18.08 -9.83
C GLY A 171 10.06 -18.10 -8.47
N PHE A 172 9.43 -16.97 -8.06
CA PHE A 172 8.61 -16.90 -6.84
C PHE A 172 7.46 -17.89 -6.88
N LEU A 173 6.70 -17.96 -7.98
CA LEU A 173 5.58 -18.89 -8.11
C LEU A 173 6.03 -20.35 -8.04
N ILE A 174 7.17 -20.68 -8.67
CA ILE A 174 7.76 -22.02 -8.61
C ILE A 174 8.25 -22.33 -7.19
N TYR A 175 8.95 -21.38 -6.57
CA TYR A 175 9.43 -21.49 -5.19
C TYR A 175 8.26 -21.75 -4.23
N GLU A 176 7.21 -20.95 -4.31
CA GLU A 176 6.01 -21.01 -3.47
C GLU A 176 5.24 -22.35 -3.65
N ALA A 177 5.29 -22.91 -4.86
CA ALA A 177 4.65 -24.20 -5.15
C ALA A 177 5.40 -25.40 -4.55
N LEU A 178 6.73 -25.32 -4.44
CA LEU A 178 7.58 -26.48 -4.20
C LEU A 178 8.25 -26.50 -2.81
N ILE A 179 8.55 -25.35 -2.19
CA ILE A 179 9.51 -25.27 -1.09
C ILE A 179 8.87 -24.93 0.26
N PRO A 180 8.08 -23.86 0.45
CA PRO A 180 7.66 -23.45 1.78
C PRO A 180 6.58 -24.35 2.39
N LYS A 181 6.75 -24.66 3.69
CA LYS A 181 5.71 -25.34 4.49
C LYS A 181 4.52 -24.43 4.80
N GLU A 182 4.77 -23.13 4.98
CA GLU A 182 3.78 -22.09 5.22
C GLU A 182 3.97 -21.02 4.13
N PRO A 183 3.38 -21.19 2.93
CA PRO A 183 3.56 -20.30 1.79
C PRO A 183 2.93 -18.94 2.04
N VAL A 184 3.57 -17.86 1.55
CA VAL A 184 3.04 -16.48 1.57
C VAL A 184 1.77 -16.40 0.72
N MET A 185 1.77 -17.08 -0.43
CA MET A 185 0.66 -17.12 -1.37
C MET A 185 0.29 -18.55 -1.74
N PRO A 186 -0.58 -19.22 -0.97
CA PRO A 186 -0.98 -20.60 -1.24
C PRO A 186 -1.64 -20.72 -2.63
N ILE A 187 -0.97 -21.37 -3.58
CA ILE A 187 -1.44 -21.53 -4.98
C ILE A 187 -2.81 -22.22 -5.04
N ARG A 188 -3.12 -23.10 -4.08
CA ARG A 188 -4.44 -23.76 -3.97
C ARG A 188 -5.63 -22.79 -3.93
N LEU A 189 -5.42 -21.52 -3.48
CA LEU A 189 -6.47 -20.49 -3.48
C LEU A 189 -6.89 -20.11 -4.90
N PHE A 190 -6.00 -20.20 -5.88
CA PHE A 190 -6.27 -19.88 -7.28
C PHE A 190 -6.83 -21.07 -8.06
N MET A 191 -6.77 -22.29 -7.51
CA MET A 191 -7.31 -23.49 -8.16
C MET A 191 -8.84 -23.57 -8.04
N ASN A 192 -9.44 -22.89 -7.08
CA ASN A 192 -10.89 -22.82 -6.93
C ASN A 192 -11.46 -21.74 -7.88
N ARG A 193 -12.41 -22.11 -8.74
CA ARG A 193 -13.03 -21.21 -9.74
C ARG A 193 -13.57 -19.93 -9.11
N THR A 194 -14.27 -20.04 -7.98
CA THR A 194 -14.86 -18.88 -7.28
C THR A 194 -13.77 -17.92 -6.78
N SER A 195 -12.72 -18.44 -6.15
CA SER A 195 -11.62 -17.62 -5.66
C SER A 195 -10.83 -17.00 -6.80
N ALA A 196 -10.51 -17.77 -7.86
CA ALA A 196 -9.81 -17.27 -9.04
C ALA A 196 -10.59 -16.13 -9.72
N THR A 197 -11.91 -16.30 -9.90
CA THR A 197 -12.77 -15.24 -10.45
C THR A 197 -12.78 -14.00 -9.56
N ALA A 198 -12.86 -14.15 -8.24
CA ALA A 198 -12.82 -13.03 -7.30
C ALA A 198 -11.49 -12.27 -7.39
N PHE A 199 -10.34 -12.98 -7.43
CA PHE A 199 -9.03 -12.34 -7.61
C PHE A 199 -8.91 -11.62 -8.95
N PHE A 200 -9.39 -12.24 -10.03
CA PHE A 200 -9.39 -11.61 -11.36
C PHE A 200 -10.24 -10.34 -11.39
N LEU A 201 -11.45 -10.38 -10.85
CA LEU A 201 -12.32 -9.21 -10.74
C LEU A 201 -11.69 -8.09 -9.90
N THR A 202 -11.07 -8.45 -8.77
CA THR A 202 -10.36 -7.49 -7.91
C THR A 202 -9.17 -6.85 -8.66
N PHE A 203 -8.44 -7.63 -9.43
CA PHE A 203 -7.33 -7.14 -10.26
C PHE A 203 -7.82 -6.12 -11.29
N ILE A 204 -8.86 -6.46 -12.07
CA ILE A 204 -9.46 -5.54 -13.05
C ILE A 204 -10.00 -4.28 -12.38
N PHE A 205 -10.72 -4.44 -11.27
CA PHE A 205 -11.25 -3.31 -10.51
C PHE A 205 -10.14 -2.37 -10.03
N SER A 206 -9.02 -2.92 -9.54
CA SER A 206 -7.88 -2.13 -9.09
C SER A 206 -7.22 -1.34 -10.22
N ILE A 207 -7.05 -1.96 -11.40
CA ILE A 207 -6.53 -1.27 -12.60
C ILE A 207 -7.45 -0.11 -12.97
N LEU A 208 -8.75 -0.37 -13.10
CA LEU A 208 -9.72 0.66 -13.49
C LEU A 208 -9.77 1.81 -12.48
N ASN A 209 -9.70 1.51 -11.19
CA ASN A 209 -9.72 2.50 -10.13
C ASN A 209 -8.47 3.39 -10.15
N LEU A 210 -7.28 2.79 -10.25
CA LEU A 210 -6.03 3.55 -10.36
C LEU A 210 -5.98 4.37 -11.65
N TRP A 211 -6.40 3.80 -12.77
CA TRP A 211 -6.48 4.53 -14.04
C TRP A 211 -7.41 5.72 -13.94
N ARG A 212 -8.60 5.54 -13.39
CA ARG A 212 -9.56 6.63 -13.17
C ARG A 212 -8.93 7.77 -12.35
N ILE A 213 -8.35 7.46 -11.19
CA ILE A 213 -7.76 8.47 -10.31
C ILE A 213 -6.65 9.25 -11.02
N TYR A 214 -5.74 8.55 -11.70
CA TYR A 214 -4.58 9.15 -12.34
C TYR A 214 -4.97 9.95 -13.60
N PHE A 215 -5.67 9.33 -14.54
CA PHE A 215 -5.97 9.98 -15.82
C PHE A 215 -7.04 11.05 -15.73
N LEU A 216 -8.00 10.89 -14.82
CA LEU A 216 -9.01 11.93 -14.62
C LEU A 216 -8.39 13.18 -14.01
N SER A 217 -7.47 13.03 -13.05
CA SER A 217 -6.71 14.14 -12.50
C SER A 217 -5.86 14.84 -13.56
N LEU A 218 -5.19 14.06 -14.42
CA LEU A 218 -4.41 14.60 -15.53
C LEU A 218 -5.28 15.34 -16.54
N TYR A 219 -6.42 14.77 -16.93
CA TYR A 219 -7.37 15.36 -17.85
C TYR A 219 -7.87 16.73 -17.37
N PHE A 220 -8.28 16.83 -16.11
CA PHE A 220 -8.74 18.11 -15.54
C PHE A 220 -7.64 19.16 -15.50
N GLN A 221 -6.40 18.78 -15.23
CA GLN A 221 -5.30 19.73 -15.16
C GLN A 221 -4.72 20.09 -16.53
N SER A 222 -4.60 19.11 -17.46
CA SER A 222 -3.97 19.34 -18.76
C SER A 222 -4.93 19.88 -19.81
N THR A 223 -6.17 19.34 -19.88
CA THR A 223 -7.14 19.69 -20.94
C THR A 223 -8.04 20.85 -20.49
N LEU A 224 -8.52 20.84 -19.25
CA LEU A 224 -9.39 21.88 -18.73
C LEU A 224 -8.63 23.00 -18.00
N LEU A 225 -7.29 22.90 -17.93
CA LEU A 225 -6.40 23.86 -17.29
C LEU A 225 -6.85 24.23 -15.85
N SER A 226 -7.49 23.27 -15.18
CA SER A 226 -7.97 23.45 -13.82
C SER A 226 -6.81 23.49 -12.84
N THR A 227 -6.89 24.34 -11.83
CA THR A 227 -5.93 24.31 -10.73
C THR A 227 -5.99 22.98 -10.00
N PRO A 228 -4.90 22.51 -9.34
CA PRO A 228 -4.89 21.24 -8.61
C PRO A 228 -6.04 21.12 -7.60
N ALA A 229 -6.39 22.20 -6.92
CA ALA A 229 -7.51 22.27 -6.00
C ALA A 229 -8.86 22.06 -6.69
N ARG A 230 -9.07 22.71 -7.86
CA ARG A 230 -10.32 22.58 -8.64
C ARG A 230 -10.44 21.18 -9.27
N ALA A 231 -9.33 20.64 -9.76
CA ALA A 231 -9.29 19.26 -10.25
C ALA A 231 -9.69 18.25 -9.17
N GLY A 232 -9.22 18.45 -7.93
CA GLY A 232 -9.65 17.64 -6.77
C GLY A 232 -11.16 17.69 -6.51
N VAL A 233 -11.77 18.87 -6.58
CA VAL A 233 -13.24 19.01 -6.44
C VAL A 233 -13.99 18.31 -7.59
N GLN A 234 -13.49 18.44 -8.81
CA GLN A 234 -14.10 17.82 -9.99
C GLN A 234 -14.02 16.28 -9.98
N MET A 235 -13.10 15.72 -9.20
CA MET A 235 -13.01 14.26 -9.00
C MET A 235 -13.98 13.72 -7.95
N LEU A 236 -14.58 14.54 -7.08
CA LEU A 236 -15.46 14.09 -6.01
C LEU A 236 -16.71 13.31 -6.50
N PRO A 237 -17.38 13.70 -7.61
CA PRO A 237 -18.55 12.99 -8.09
C PRO A 237 -18.24 11.74 -8.91
N SER A 238 -17.00 11.42 -9.21
CA SER A 238 -16.56 10.26 -10.01
C SER A 238 -16.19 9.06 -9.14
#